data_185914ab148691248e32364fa10eb2e4
#
_entry.id   185914ab148691248e32364fa10eb2e4
#
_cell.length_a   1.000
_cell.length_b   1.000
_cell.length_c   1.000
_cell.angle_alpha   90.00
_cell.angle_beta   90.00
_cell.angle_gamma   90.00
#
_symmetry.space_group_name_H-M   'P 1'
#
loop_
_entity.id
_entity.type
_entity.pdbx_description
1 polymer ?
#
loop_
_entity_poly.entity_id
_entity_poly.type
_entity_poly.pdbx_seq_one_letter_code
_entity_poly.pdbx_strand_id
1 'polypeptide(L)'
;APLAGYLVERIHPGILGSIGMVLFAIGLFSLSSLTAESSDISIILRLMLCGAGFGLFQTPNNSTIISSAPTQRSGGASGILGMARLLGQTTGTTLVALLFSFVTHSRSTAVCLMVGSGFAVVAAIVSSLRLSQPSTLKRK
;
A
#
# COMPACT_ATOMS: atom_id res chain seq x y z
N ALA A 1 2.87 7.50 12.93
CA ALA A 1 1.45 7.80 12.71
C ALA A 1 1.10 9.29 12.78
N PRO A 2 1.58 10.13 13.74
CA PRO A 2 1.19 11.55 13.82
C PRO A 2 1.68 12.39 12.63
N LEU A 3 2.85 12.08 12.06
CA LEU A 3 3.40 12.77 10.90
C LEU A 3 2.55 12.59 9.64
N ALA A 4 2.01 11.39 9.42
CA ALA A 4 1.14 11.13 8.27
C ALA A 4 -0.19 11.90 8.39
N GLY A 5 -0.74 12.03 9.60
CA GLY A 5 -1.94 12.84 9.86
C GLY A 5 -1.72 14.33 9.52
N TYR A 6 -0.61 14.89 9.95
CA TYR A 6 -0.25 16.29 9.67
C TYR A 6 -0.02 16.55 8.16
N LEU A 7 0.56 15.59 7.44
CA LEU A 7 0.75 15.72 6.00
C LEU A 7 -0.58 15.63 5.23
N VAL A 8 -1.54 14.82 5.68
CA VAL A 8 -2.87 14.69 5.06
C VAL A 8 -3.65 16.01 5.08
N GLU A 9 -3.45 16.87 6.08
CA GLU A 9 -4.12 18.17 6.16
C GLU A 9 -3.57 19.20 5.16
N ARG A 10 -2.31 19.05 4.71
CA ARG A 10 -1.65 20.00 3.82
C ARG A 10 -1.51 19.55 2.37
N ILE A 11 -1.51 18.26 2.11
CA ILE A 11 -1.27 17.67 0.80
C ILE A 11 -2.51 16.89 0.35
N HIS A 12 -2.87 17.00 -0.92
CA HIS A 12 -4.01 16.27 -1.49
C HIS A 12 -3.86 14.75 -1.21
N PRO A 13 -4.88 14.09 -0.61
CA PRO A 13 -4.79 12.68 -0.20
C PRO A 13 -4.35 11.73 -1.31
N GLY A 14 -4.75 12.01 -2.56
CA GLY A 14 -4.37 11.23 -3.73
C GLY A 14 -2.86 11.31 -4.05
N ILE A 15 -2.23 12.49 -3.90
CA ILE A 15 -0.78 12.67 -4.12
C ILE A 15 -0.01 11.89 -3.07
N LEU A 16 -0.39 12.05 -1.81
CA LEU A 16 0.26 11.38 -0.69
C LEU A 16 0.15 9.86 -0.81
N GLY A 17 -1.04 9.36 -1.21
CA GLY A 17 -1.26 7.94 -1.47
C GLY A 17 -0.41 7.40 -2.62
N SER A 18 -0.31 8.13 -3.73
CA SER A 18 0.52 7.70 -4.88
C SER A 18 2.00 7.68 -4.53
N ILE A 19 2.51 8.70 -3.84
CA ILE A 19 3.91 8.74 -3.36
C ILE A 19 4.16 7.56 -2.40
N GLY A 20 3.24 7.29 -1.47
CA GLY A 20 3.33 6.17 -0.54
C GLY A 20 3.45 4.83 -1.26
N MET A 21 2.62 4.58 -2.29
CA MET A 21 2.68 3.33 -3.07
C MET A 21 3.94 3.20 -3.91
N VAL A 22 4.45 4.30 -4.47
CA VAL A 22 5.75 4.29 -5.18
C VAL A 22 6.89 3.94 -4.22
N LEU A 23 6.95 4.57 -3.05
CA LEU A 23 7.96 4.25 -2.04
C LEU A 23 7.86 2.80 -1.57
N PHE A 24 6.64 2.29 -1.40
CA PHE A 24 6.41 0.89 -1.04
C PHE A 24 6.87 -0.07 -2.13
N ALA A 25 6.59 0.23 -3.41
CA ALA A 25 7.03 -0.57 -4.55
C ALA A 25 8.58 -0.60 -4.64
N ILE A 26 9.24 0.54 -4.47
CA ILE A 26 10.71 0.64 -4.45
C ILE A 26 11.28 -0.17 -3.28
N GLY A 27 10.65 -0.09 -2.11
CA GLY A 27 11.04 -0.86 -0.94
C GLY A 27 10.97 -2.36 -1.16
N LEU A 28 9.86 -2.87 -1.71
CA LEU A 28 9.67 -4.29 -2.04
C LEU A 28 10.66 -4.75 -3.12
N PHE A 29 10.86 -3.95 -4.18
CA PHE A 29 11.84 -4.26 -5.22
C PHE A 29 13.26 -4.31 -4.65
N SER A 30 13.61 -3.36 -3.79
CA SER A 30 14.90 -3.35 -3.10
C SER A 30 15.09 -4.57 -2.18
N LEU A 31 14.02 -5.01 -1.50
CA LEU A 31 14.05 -6.24 -0.69
C LEU A 31 14.23 -7.50 -1.55
N SER A 32 13.70 -7.53 -2.78
CA SER A 32 13.85 -8.69 -3.67
C SER A 32 15.30 -8.95 -4.10
N SER A 33 16.16 -7.94 -4.02
CA SER A 33 17.60 -8.02 -4.36
C SER A 33 18.50 -8.33 -3.16
N LEU A 34 17.93 -8.71 -2.00
CA LEU A 34 18.73 -9.17 -0.85
C LEU A 34 19.36 -10.52 -1.12
N THR A 35 20.63 -10.63 -0.70
CA THR A 35 21.40 -11.86 -0.70
C THR A 35 21.67 -12.32 0.74
N ALA A 36 22.10 -13.57 0.92
CA ALA A 36 22.43 -14.12 2.22
C ALA A 36 23.55 -13.35 2.96
N GLU A 37 24.34 -12.58 2.22
CA GLU A 37 25.45 -11.77 2.75
C GLU A 37 25.03 -10.31 3.04
N SER A 38 23.76 -9.98 2.88
CA SER A 38 23.28 -8.61 3.10
C SER A 38 23.38 -8.24 4.57
N SER A 39 23.91 -7.04 4.86
CA SER A 39 24.01 -6.50 6.23
C SER A 39 22.61 -6.30 6.85
N ASP A 40 22.47 -6.59 8.15
CA ASP A 40 21.24 -6.37 8.91
C ASP A 40 20.73 -4.94 8.81
N ILE A 41 21.63 -3.96 8.80
CA ILE A 41 21.29 -2.54 8.63
C ILE A 41 20.61 -2.30 7.28
N SER A 42 21.10 -2.95 6.20
CA SER A 42 20.50 -2.84 4.87
C SER A 42 19.07 -3.40 4.85
N ILE A 43 18.84 -4.52 5.53
CA ILE A 43 17.50 -5.13 5.65
C ILE A 43 16.57 -4.19 6.41
N ILE A 44 17.02 -3.68 7.55
CA ILE A 44 16.22 -2.77 8.40
C ILE A 44 15.83 -1.51 7.61
N LEU A 45 16.76 -0.87 6.90
CA LEU A 45 16.49 0.34 6.12
C LEU A 45 15.45 0.09 5.02
N ARG A 46 15.55 -1.04 4.32
CA ARG A 46 14.58 -1.41 3.27
C ARG A 46 13.20 -1.72 3.84
N LEU A 47 13.13 -2.39 5.00
CA LEU A 47 11.87 -2.61 5.72
C LEU A 47 11.25 -1.30 6.21
N MET A 48 12.06 -0.37 6.72
CA MET A 48 11.58 0.95 7.12
C MET A 48 11.02 1.72 5.92
N LEU A 49 11.65 1.63 4.75
CA LEU A 49 11.15 2.23 3.51
C LEU A 49 9.78 1.65 3.11
N CYS A 50 9.63 0.32 3.18
CA CYS A 50 8.34 -0.34 2.94
C CYS A 50 7.28 0.14 3.95
N GLY A 51 7.61 0.14 5.23
CA GLY A 51 6.69 0.56 6.29
C GLY A 51 6.25 2.02 6.14
N ALA A 52 7.19 2.92 5.83
CA ALA A 52 6.91 4.33 5.59
C ALA A 52 6.00 4.52 4.36
N GLY A 53 6.32 3.86 3.24
CA GLY A 53 5.52 3.92 2.02
C GLY A 53 4.09 3.42 2.24
N PHE A 54 3.95 2.27 2.88
CA PHE A 54 2.64 1.70 3.20
C PHE A 54 1.83 2.58 4.16
N GLY A 55 2.46 3.14 5.20
CA GLY A 55 1.81 4.04 6.15
C GLY A 55 1.32 5.33 5.50
N LEU A 56 2.13 5.91 4.60
CA LEU A 56 1.76 7.11 3.84
C LEU A 56 0.59 6.87 2.89
N PHE A 57 0.45 5.67 2.34
CA PHE A 57 -0.69 5.30 1.50
C PHE A 57 -1.94 5.01 2.33
N GLN A 58 -1.81 4.18 3.37
CA GLN A 58 -2.94 3.63 4.11
C GLN A 58 -3.73 4.70 4.85
N THR A 59 -3.06 5.65 5.47
CA THR A 59 -3.70 6.70 6.27
C THR A 59 -4.65 7.58 5.45
N PRO A 60 -4.22 8.24 4.35
CA PRO A 60 -5.11 9.07 3.55
C PRO A 60 -6.18 8.25 2.84
N ASN A 61 -5.87 7.04 2.40
CA ASN A 61 -6.83 6.18 1.72
C ASN A 61 -7.99 5.77 2.64
N ASN A 62 -7.69 5.33 3.85
CA ASN A 62 -8.70 4.98 4.86
C ASN A 62 -9.56 6.20 5.23
N SER A 63 -8.92 7.34 5.48
CA SER A 63 -9.61 8.59 5.81
C SER A 63 -10.57 9.02 4.69
N THR A 64 -10.12 8.98 3.43
CA THR A 64 -10.94 9.34 2.27
C THR A 64 -12.15 8.42 2.13
N ILE A 65 -11.99 7.10 2.31
CA ILE A 65 -13.09 6.14 2.19
C ILE A 65 -14.13 6.40 3.28
N ILE A 66 -13.70 6.57 4.53
CA ILE A 66 -14.62 6.79 5.66
C ILE A 66 -15.33 8.14 5.55
N SER A 67 -14.62 9.20 5.16
CA SER A 67 -15.18 10.54 5.01
C SER A 67 -16.10 10.70 3.79
N SER A 68 -16.02 9.80 2.81
CA SER A 68 -16.91 9.78 1.65
C SER A 68 -18.32 9.25 2.00
N ALA A 69 -18.49 8.61 3.14
CA ALA A 69 -19.78 8.13 3.61
C ALA A 69 -20.50 9.20 4.45
N PRO A 70 -21.85 9.30 4.35
CA PRO A 70 -22.63 10.11 5.29
C PRO A 70 -22.36 9.68 6.72
N THR A 71 -22.34 10.61 7.66
CA THR A 71 -21.98 10.39 9.08
C THR A 71 -22.81 9.25 9.71
N GLN A 72 -24.09 9.13 9.31
CA GLN A 72 -24.99 8.08 9.78
C GLN A 72 -24.65 6.67 9.24
N ARG A 73 -23.81 6.57 8.18
CA ARG A 73 -23.40 5.33 7.54
C ARG A 73 -21.90 5.05 7.62
N SER A 74 -21.19 5.79 8.45
CA SER A 74 -19.74 5.64 8.64
C SER A 74 -19.33 4.25 9.13
N GLY A 75 -20.18 3.62 9.96
CA GLY A 75 -20.00 2.23 10.39
C GLY A 75 -20.04 1.23 9.23
N GLY A 76 -20.99 1.42 8.28
CA GLY A 76 -21.05 0.60 7.06
C GLY A 76 -19.82 0.77 6.18
N ALA A 77 -19.33 2.00 5.99
CA ALA A 77 -18.11 2.28 5.23
C ALA A 77 -16.87 1.61 5.85
N SER A 78 -16.74 1.66 7.17
CA SER A 78 -15.67 0.97 7.89
C SER A 78 -15.75 -0.55 7.76
N GLY A 79 -16.97 -1.12 7.79
CA GLY A 79 -17.21 -2.54 7.56
C GLY A 79 -16.79 -2.99 6.16
N ILE A 80 -17.17 -2.25 5.12
CA ILE A 80 -16.78 -2.52 3.73
C ILE A 80 -15.26 -2.44 3.56
N LEU A 81 -14.62 -1.43 4.15
CA LEU A 81 -13.17 -1.30 4.15
C LEU A 81 -12.49 -2.50 4.82
N GLY A 82 -13.03 -2.97 5.96
CA GLY A 82 -12.55 -4.16 6.65
C GLY A 82 -12.67 -5.42 5.79
N MET A 83 -13.83 -5.63 5.14
CA MET A 83 -14.05 -6.75 4.23
C MET A 83 -13.10 -6.72 3.03
N ALA A 84 -12.94 -5.57 2.39
CA ALA A 84 -12.02 -5.41 1.26
C ALA A 84 -10.58 -5.74 1.67
N ARG A 85 -10.17 -5.33 2.87
CA ARG A 85 -8.85 -5.65 3.43
C ARG A 85 -8.68 -7.15 3.65
N LEU A 86 -9.65 -7.82 4.25
CA LEU A 86 -9.61 -9.27 4.48
C LEU A 86 -9.56 -10.05 3.16
N LEU A 87 -10.36 -9.67 2.18
CA LEU A 87 -10.33 -10.27 0.85
C LEU A 87 -8.95 -10.09 0.19
N GLY A 88 -8.38 -8.90 0.27
CA GLY A 88 -7.04 -8.64 -0.23
C GLY A 88 -5.96 -9.47 0.47
N GLN A 89 -6.04 -9.61 1.79
CA GLN A 89 -5.10 -10.41 2.58
C GLN A 89 -5.21 -11.90 2.24
N THR A 90 -6.41 -12.47 2.17
CA THR A 90 -6.60 -13.87 1.83
C THR A 90 -6.15 -14.17 0.40
N THR A 91 -6.50 -13.34 -0.56
CA THR A 91 -6.05 -13.47 -1.96
C THR A 91 -4.54 -13.37 -2.05
N GLY A 92 -3.93 -12.39 -1.37
CA GLY A 92 -2.48 -12.22 -1.33
C GLY A 92 -1.75 -13.41 -0.71
N THR A 93 -2.24 -13.92 0.41
CA THR A 93 -1.67 -15.10 1.07
C THR A 93 -1.76 -16.34 0.18
N THR A 94 -2.89 -16.55 -0.50
CA THR A 94 -3.07 -17.66 -1.43
C THR A 94 -2.10 -17.54 -2.61
N LEU A 95 -1.93 -16.36 -3.17
CA LEU A 95 -0.98 -16.11 -4.25
C LEU A 95 0.46 -16.41 -3.82
N VAL A 96 0.86 -15.96 -2.61
CA VAL A 96 2.18 -16.26 -2.05
C VAL A 96 2.36 -17.78 -1.89
N ALA A 97 1.36 -18.48 -1.34
CA ALA A 97 1.43 -19.95 -1.18
C ALA A 97 1.59 -20.66 -2.54
N LEU A 98 0.87 -20.22 -3.56
CA LEU A 98 1.02 -20.74 -4.92
C LEU A 98 2.42 -20.49 -5.48
N LEU A 99 2.95 -19.29 -5.35
CA LEU A 99 4.30 -18.99 -5.82
C LEU A 99 5.36 -19.84 -5.11
N PHE A 100 5.20 -20.09 -3.82
CA PHE A 100 6.11 -20.97 -3.07
C PHE A 100 5.98 -22.45 -3.52
N SER A 101 4.85 -22.90 -4.03
CA SER A 101 4.67 -24.25 -4.52
C SER A 101 5.29 -24.48 -5.92
N PHE A 102 5.34 -23.44 -6.75
CA PHE A 102 5.84 -23.55 -8.14
C PHE A 102 7.28 -23.07 -8.32
N VAL A 103 7.80 -22.24 -7.43
CA VAL A 103 9.14 -21.66 -7.53
C VAL A 103 10.11 -22.38 -6.59
N THR A 104 11.33 -22.65 -7.06
CA THR A 104 12.38 -23.26 -6.23
C THR A 104 12.66 -22.44 -4.97
N HIS A 105 12.76 -23.09 -3.83
CA HIS A 105 12.84 -22.52 -2.48
C HIS A 105 13.80 -21.33 -2.34
N SER A 106 14.96 -21.35 -3.01
CA SER A 106 15.97 -20.29 -2.94
C SER A 106 15.57 -18.98 -3.61
N ARG A 107 14.56 -19.00 -4.50
CA ARG A 107 14.10 -17.81 -5.25
C ARG A 107 12.67 -17.39 -4.93
N SER A 108 11.93 -18.20 -4.18
CA SER A 108 10.51 -17.97 -3.92
C SER A 108 10.26 -16.61 -3.26
N THR A 109 11.05 -16.25 -2.26
CA THR A 109 10.91 -14.96 -1.57
C THR A 109 11.16 -13.78 -2.50
N ALA A 110 12.22 -13.82 -3.31
CA ALA A 110 12.53 -12.74 -4.25
C ALA A 110 11.41 -12.58 -5.30
N VAL A 111 10.90 -13.69 -5.82
CA VAL A 111 9.79 -13.67 -6.79
C VAL A 111 8.52 -13.10 -6.15
N CYS A 112 8.18 -13.50 -4.93
CA CYS A 112 7.02 -12.94 -4.21
C CYS A 112 7.14 -11.42 -4.01
N LEU A 113 8.34 -10.94 -3.64
CA LEU A 113 8.60 -9.51 -3.46
C LEU A 113 8.52 -8.74 -4.79
N MET A 114 9.01 -9.31 -5.89
CA MET A 114 8.88 -8.73 -7.24
C MET A 114 7.41 -8.65 -7.68
N VAL A 115 6.64 -9.71 -7.48
CA VAL A 115 5.20 -9.72 -7.78
C VAL A 115 4.46 -8.69 -6.92
N GLY A 116 4.77 -8.64 -5.62
CA GLY A 116 4.22 -7.63 -4.71
C GLY A 116 4.57 -6.19 -5.13
N SER A 117 5.81 -5.96 -5.57
CA SER A 117 6.23 -4.67 -6.14
C SER A 117 5.43 -4.31 -7.40
N GLY A 118 5.19 -5.26 -8.29
CA GLY A 118 4.34 -5.06 -9.48
C GLY A 118 2.91 -4.64 -9.12
N PHE A 119 2.28 -5.31 -8.16
CA PHE A 119 0.96 -4.91 -7.65
C PHE A 119 0.98 -3.52 -7.01
N ALA A 120 2.03 -3.16 -6.29
CA ALA A 120 2.18 -1.84 -5.70
C ALA A 120 2.30 -0.74 -6.77
N VAL A 121 3.01 -1.00 -7.87
CA VAL A 121 3.09 -0.08 -9.03
C VAL A 121 1.72 0.10 -9.67
N VAL A 122 0.99 -0.98 -9.92
CA VAL A 122 -0.37 -0.90 -10.46
C VAL A 122 -1.29 -0.09 -9.54
N ALA A 123 -1.21 -0.32 -8.23
CA ALA A 123 -1.97 0.43 -7.24
C ALA A 123 -1.58 1.92 -7.22
N ALA A 124 -0.28 2.26 -7.40
CA ALA A 124 0.19 3.64 -7.52
C ALA A 124 -0.42 4.33 -8.75
N ILE A 125 -0.45 3.65 -9.90
CA ILE A 125 -1.05 4.15 -11.14
C ILE A 125 -2.55 4.39 -10.94
N VAL A 126 -3.28 3.42 -10.40
CA VAL A 126 -4.72 3.56 -10.12
C VAL A 126 -4.98 4.68 -9.12
N SER A 127 -4.13 4.83 -8.10
CA SER A 127 -4.23 5.93 -7.12
C SER A 127 -4.00 7.30 -7.78
N SER A 128 -3.07 7.40 -8.74
CA SER A 128 -2.80 8.64 -9.45
C SER A 128 -3.95 9.06 -10.39
N LEU A 129 -4.70 8.11 -10.94
CA LEU A 129 -5.87 8.40 -11.76
C LEU A 129 -6.99 9.11 -10.97
N ARG A 130 -7.05 8.92 -9.66
CA ARG A 130 -7.96 9.67 -8.79
C ARG A 130 -7.66 11.18 -8.73
N LEU A 131 -6.44 11.58 -9.04
CA LEU A 131 -6.04 13.00 -9.10
C LEU A 131 -6.70 13.73 -10.27
N SER A 132 -7.05 13.01 -11.33
CA SER A 132 -7.69 13.56 -12.52
C SER A 132 -9.21 13.77 -12.35
N GLN A 133 -9.82 13.32 -11.25
CA GLN A 133 -11.23 13.57 -10.99
C GLN A 133 -11.37 14.90 -10.24
N PRO A 134 -12.04 15.91 -10.84
CA PRO A 134 -12.33 17.16 -10.14
C PRO A 134 -13.14 16.84 -8.88
N SER A 135 -12.72 17.41 -7.75
CA SER A 135 -13.41 17.31 -6.47
C SER A 135 -14.80 17.97 -6.54
N THR A 136 -15.78 17.23 -7.03
CA THR A 136 -17.18 17.67 -7.11
C THR A 136 -17.87 17.75 -5.73
N LEU A 137 -17.13 17.61 -4.65
CA LEU A 137 -17.66 17.65 -3.27
C LEU A 137 -17.21 18.88 -2.46
N LYS A 138 -16.97 20.04 -3.12
CA LYS A 138 -16.96 21.31 -2.43
C LYS A 138 -18.22 22.09 -2.79
N ARG A 139 -19.37 21.68 -2.24
CA ARG A 139 -20.53 22.56 -2.00
C ARG A 139 -21.68 21.76 -1.33
N LYS A 140 -21.71 21.75 0.00
CA LYS A 140 -22.88 22.24 0.76
C LYS A 140 -22.55 22.17 2.23
#